data_39ae8fdf13a484e7d14624b4cef8282c
#
_entry.id   39ae8fdf13a484e7d14624b4cef8282c
#
_cell.length_a   1.000
_cell.length_b   1.000
_cell.length_c   1.000
_cell.angle_alpha   90.00
_cell.angle_beta   90.00
_cell.angle_gamma   90.00
#
_symmetry.space_group_name_H-M   'P 1'
#
loop_
_entity.id
_entity.type
_entity.pdbx_description
1 polymer ?
#
loop_
_entity_poly.entity_id
_entity_poly.type
_entity_poly.pdbx_seq_one_letter_code
_entity_poly.pdbx_strand_id
1 'polypeptide(L)'
;NLIKKLSLNDDKKIVLDDAVDINDFKKVKEKIKFECVYTGSLLKGKGVEIIEKLAELNPKVSFNIYGDKNELNSWSNELLLKKNIFFKNHVDYYKIPKILKKHKVLLMPYQNKVYGLGTNLELSNFMSPMKMFDYLAAERIILASKLNVYSHILRNNYNSILADPNNIDSWNINLKKILNSKNLFKKIRRNSLLTATKNTWLIRASKIIKFNKY
;
A
#
# COMPACT_ATOMS: atom_id res chain seq x y z
N ASN A 1 -4.65 -0.84 20.23
CA ASN A 1 -5.17 -2.10 19.88
C ASN A 1 -6.67 -2.14 20.11
N LEU A 2 -7.46 -2.40 19.08
CA LEU A 2 -8.91 -2.32 19.10
C LEU A 2 -9.51 -3.20 20.20
N ILE A 3 -8.97 -4.41 20.40
CA ILE A 3 -9.39 -5.36 21.43
C ILE A 3 -9.31 -4.75 22.83
N LYS A 4 -8.19 -4.11 23.20
CA LYS A 4 -8.06 -3.45 24.49
C LYS A 4 -9.04 -2.31 24.66
N LYS A 5 -9.34 -1.59 23.57
CA LYS A 5 -10.26 -0.45 23.56
C LYS A 5 -11.73 -0.89 23.70
N LEU A 6 -12.08 -2.09 23.24
CA LEU A 6 -13.45 -2.63 23.28
C LEU A 6 -13.75 -3.47 24.53
N SER A 7 -12.79 -3.65 25.44
CA SER A 7 -12.95 -4.43 26.70
C SER A 7 -13.58 -5.81 26.50
N LEU A 8 -13.30 -6.47 25.37
CA LEU A 8 -13.83 -7.80 25.05
C LEU A 8 -13.05 -8.89 25.78
N ASN A 9 -13.74 -9.95 26.21
CA ASN A 9 -13.10 -11.14 26.80
C ASN A 9 -12.17 -11.82 25.80
N ASP A 10 -10.99 -12.29 26.25
CA ASP A 10 -9.96 -12.83 25.38
C ASP A 10 -10.41 -14.09 24.60
N ASP A 11 -11.24 -14.92 25.19
CA ASP A 11 -11.69 -16.20 24.65
C ASP A 11 -12.69 -16.09 23.48
N LYS A 12 -13.26 -14.89 23.27
CA LYS A 12 -14.30 -14.65 22.26
C LYS A 12 -13.86 -13.71 21.15
N LYS A 13 -12.54 -13.59 20.92
CA LYS A 13 -12.02 -12.64 19.91
C LYS A 13 -10.83 -13.21 19.17
N ILE A 14 -10.79 -12.92 17.86
CA ILE A 14 -9.67 -13.19 16.99
C ILE A 14 -9.32 -11.93 16.19
N VAL A 15 -8.05 -11.58 16.13
CA VAL A 15 -7.55 -10.49 15.27
C VAL A 15 -7.12 -11.10 13.95
N LEU A 16 -7.71 -10.60 12.87
CA LEU A 16 -7.39 -11.05 11.51
C LEU A 16 -7.15 -9.83 10.64
N ASP A 17 -6.00 -9.81 9.99
CA ASP A 17 -5.71 -8.86 8.93
C ASP A 17 -6.58 -9.13 7.69
N ASP A 18 -6.66 -8.14 6.80
CA ASP A 18 -7.18 -8.34 5.46
C ASP A 18 -6.30 -9.33 4.68
N ALA A 19 -6.71 -9.67 3.47
CA ALA A 19 -6.07 -10.70 2.68
C ALA A 19 -6.15 -10.37 1.18
N VAL A 20 -5.61 -11.25 0.34
CA VAL A 20 -5.64 -11.14 -1.13
C VAL A 20 -6.05 -12.47 -1.76
N ASP A 21 -6.70 -12.42 -2.93
CA ASP A 21 -6.74 -13.57 -3.83
C ASP A 21 -5.49 -13.56 -4.72
N ILE A 22 -4.55 -14.44 -4.38
CA ILE A 22 -3.28 -14.52 -5.11
C ILE A 22 -3.45 -15.01 -6.54
N ASN A 23 -4.55 -15.71 -6.85
CA ASN A 23 -4.80 -16.25 -8.19
C ASN A 23 -5.09 -15.14 -9.20
N ASP A 24 -5.69 -14.03 -8.77
CA ASP A 24 -5.90 -12.84 -9.61
C ASP A 24 -4.58 -12.26 -10.10
N PHE A 25 -3.54 -12.35 -9.27
CA PHE A 25 -2.21 -11.86 -9.60
C PHE A 25 -1.39 -12.88 -10.40
N LYS A 26 -1.49 -14.18 -10.13
CA LYS A 26 -0.73 -15.23 -10.85
C LYS A 26 -1.07 -15.29 -12.34
N LYS A 27 -2.33 -15.05 -12.70
CA LYS A 27 -2.81 -15.07 -14.10
C LYS A 27 -2.25 -13.92 -14.93
N VAL A 28 -1.82 -12.83 -14.30
CA VAL A 28 -1.38 -11.62 -14.99
C VAL A 28 0.12 -11.62 -15.18
N LYS A 29 0.56 -11.52 -16.45
CA LYS A 29 1.97 -11.36 -16.82
C LYS A 29 2.14 -10.00 -17.49
N GLU A 30 2.84 -9.08 -16.86
CA GLU A 30 3.09 -7.74 -17.40
C GLU A 30 4.56 -7.35 -17.25
N LYS A 31 5.10 -6.71 -18.29
CA LYS A 31 6.41 -6.06 -18.22
C LYS A 31 6.27 -4.71 -17.52
N ILE A 32 7.30 -4.31 -16.78
CA ILE A 32 7.36 -2.98 -16.19
C ILE A 32 7.43 -1.94 -17.32
N LYS A 33 6.53 -0.95 -17.25
CA LYS A 33 6.42 0.15 -18.22
C LYS A 33 6.58 1.52 -17.57
N PHE A 34 6.31 1.63 -16.28
CA PHE A 34 6.25 2.88 -15.53
C PHE A 34 7.00 2.75 -14.21
N GLU A 35 7.36 3.90 -13.61
CA GLU A 35 8.10 3.89 -12.35
C GLU A 35 7.17 3.68 -11.16
N CYS A 36 6.34 4.64 -10.81
CA CYS A 36 5.59 4.67 -9.56
C CYS A 36 4.08 4.57 -9.77
N VAL A 37 3.39 3.86 -8.86
CA VAL A 37 1.93 3.85 -8.80
C VAL A 37 1.43 3.92 -7.36
N TYR A 38 0.34 4.63 -7.20
CA TYR A 38 -0.54 4.61 -6.03
C TYR A 38 -1.94 4.19 -6.46
N THR A 39 -2.60 3.34 -5.68
CA THR A 39 -4.01 2.96 -5.89
C THR A 39 -4.80 3.14 -4.60
N GLY A 40 -5.99 3.71 -4.67
CA GLY A 40 -6.92 3.86 -3.55
C GLY A 40 -7.40 5.29 -3.33
N SER A 41 -8.10 5.52 -2.22
CA SER A 41 -8.67 6.83 -1.91
C SER A 41 -7.60 7.91 -1.74
N LEU A 42 -7.94 9.14 -2.12
CA LEU A 42 -7.07 10.31 -2.11
C LEU A 42 -7.34 11.21 -0.89
N LEU A 43 -7.95 10.65 0.15
CA LEU A 43 -8.29 11.35 1.38
C LEU A 43 -7.05 11.75 2.19
N LYS A 44 -7.23 12.75 3.04
CA LYS A 44 -6.20 13.26 3.96
C LYS A 44 -5.64 12.13 4.83
N GLY A 45 -4.30 12.09 4.99
CA GLY A 45 -3.61 11.02 5.69
C GLY A 45 -3.27 9.80 4.84
N LYS A 46 -3.75 9.72 3.59
CA LYS A 46 -3.38 8.65 2.64
C LYS A 46 -2.04 8.91 1.93
N GLY A 47 -1.46 10.10 2.12
CA GLY A 47 -0.09 10.44 1.73
C GLY A 47 0.09 10.96 0.32
N VAL A 48 -0.94 11.54 -0.28
CA VAL A 48 -0.85 12.18 -1.61
C VAL A 48 0.18 13.31 -1.57
N GLU A 49 0.30 14.02 -0.45
CA GLU A 49 1.30 15.08 -0.21
C GLU A 49 2.75 14.56 -0.29
N ILE A 50 2.97 13.33 0.13
CA ILE A 50 4.30 12.69 0.00
C ILE A 50 4.59 12.41 -1.47
N ILE A 51 3.58 11.95 -2.23
CA ILE A 51 3.73 11.70 -3.67
C ILE A 51 4.04 13.01 -4.41
N GLU A 52 3.35 14.10 -4.07
CA GLU A 52 3.60 15.43 -4.64
C GLU A 52 5.05 15.86 -4.45
N LYS A 53 5.53 15.83 -3.21
CA LYS A 53 6.92 16.19 -2.88
C LYS A 53 7.95 15.28 -3.56
N LEU A 54 7.65 13.98 -3.67
CA LEU A 54 8.50 13.06 -4.42
C LEU A 54 8.55 13.39 -5.90
N ALA A 55 7.43 13.79 -6.49
CA ALA A 55 7.36 14.19 -7.90
C ALA A 55 8.17 15.47 -8.17
N GLU A 56 8.14 16.44 -7.27
CA GLU A 56 8.97 17.64 -7.33
C GLU A 56 10.47 17.31 -7.32
N LEU A 57 10.89 16.45 -6.38
CA LEU A 57 12.28 16.05 -6.23
C LEU A 57 12.78 15.13 -7.34
N ASN A 58 11.88 14.55 -8.14
CA ASN A 58 12.19 13.57 -9.18
C ASN A 58 11.42 13.87 -10.49
N PRO A 59 11.69 14.97 -11.19
CA PRO A 59 10.90 15.44 -12.34
C PRO A 59 10.89 14.47 -13.54
N LYS A 60 11.86 13.53 -13.60
CA LYS A 60 11.96 12.51 -14.65
C LYS A 60 11.26 11.19 -14.30
N VAL A 61 10.72 11.06 -13.09
CA VAL A 61 10.01 9.85 -12.62
C VAL A 61 8.52 10.04 -12.80
N SER A 62 7.83 9.05 -13.38
CA SER A 62 6.38 9.07 -13.54
C SER A 62 5.66 8.56 -12.29
N PHE A 63 4.63 9.28 -11.87
CA PHE A 63 3.76 8.93 -10.74
C PHE A 63 2.33 8.77 -11.22
N ASN A 64 1.85 7.53 -11.30
CA ASN A 64 0.49 7.22 -11.68
C ASN A 64 -0.37 7.06 -10.41
N ILE A 65 -1.46 7.81 -10.32
CA ILE A 65 -2.36 7.80 -9.16
C ILE A 65 -3.74 7.34 -9.64
N TYR A 66 -4.20 6.20 -9.13
CA TYR A 66 -5.54 5.64 -9.40
C TYR A 66 -6.42 5.84 -8.18
N GLY A 67 -7.46 6.65 -8.29
CA GLY A 67 -8.37 6.99 -7.21
C GLY A 67 -9.57 7.79 -7.70
N ASP A 68 -10.48 8.12 -6.80
CA ASP A 68 -11.60 8.98 -7.13
C ASP A 68 -11.12 10.43 -7.26
N LYS A 69 -11.27 10.99 -8.46
CA LYS A 69 -10.89 12.39 -8.72
C LYS A 69 -11.71 13.40 -7.93
N ASN A 70 -12.92 13.06 -7.53
CA ASN A 70 -13.75 13.96 -6.72
C ASN A 70 -13.11 14.23 -5.34
N GLU A 71 -12.32 13.30 -4.83
CA GLU A 71 -11.56 13.48 -3.59
C GLU A 71 -10.43 14.51 -3.73
N LEU A 72 -10.01 14.84 -4.98
CA LEU A 72 -8.98 15.84 -5.26
C LEU A 72 -9.46 17.29 -4.98
N ASN A 73 -10.75 17.53 -4.93
CA ASN A 73 -11.29 18.88 -4.64
C ASN A 73 -10.84 19.40 -3.26
N SER A 74 -10.35 18.51 -2.38
CA SER A 74 -9.77 18.87 -1.08
C SER A 74 -8.28 19.20 -1.13
N TRP A 75 -7.63 19.07 -2.32
CA TRP A 75 -6.20 19.27 -2.51
C TRP A 75 -5.88 20.58 -3.22
N SER A 76 -4.64 21.08 -3.05
CA SER A 76 -4.21 22.30 -3.73
C SER A 76 -4.18 22.12 -5.26
N ASN A 77 -4.49 23.19 -5.99
CA ASN A 77 -4.37 23.19 -7.45
C ASN A 77 -2.94 22.91 -7.94
N GLU A 78 -1.94 23.15 -7.10
CA GLU A 78 -0.54 22.92 -7.41
C GLU A 78 -0.22 21.44 -7.68
N LEU A 79 -0.86 20.52 -6.94
CA LEU A 79 -0.73 19.08 -7.16
C LEU A 79 -1.15 18.67 -8.58
N LEU A 80 -2.20 19.29 -9.11
CA LEU A 80 -2.72 19.00 -10.44
C LEU A 80 -1.83 19.53 -11.58
N LEU A 81 -0.94 20.48 -11.28
CA LEU A 81 -0.04 21.11 -12.25
C LEU A 81 1.27 20.35 -12.47
N LYS A 82 1.58 19.32 -11.66
CA LYS A 82 2.83 18.56 -11.80
C LYS A 82 2.83 17.72 -13.07
N LYS A 83 3.75 18.00 -13.99
CA LYS A 83 3.84 17.35 -15.32
C LYS A 83 4.14 15.85 -15.26
N ASN A 84 4.65 15.34 -14.15
CA ASN A 84 5.01 13.93 -13.96
C ASN A 84 4.06 13.18 -13.02
N ILE A 85 2.96 13.78 -12.60
CA ILE A 85 1.86 13.13 -11.88
C ILE A 85 0.69 12.91 -12.84
N PHE A 86 0.27 11.67 -12.98
CA PHE A 86 -0.81 11.25 -13.88
C PHE A 86 -1.98 10.72 -13.07
N PHE A 87 -2.99 11.56 -12.86
CA PHE A 87 -4.23 11.13 -12.22
C PHE A 87 -5.07 10.29 -13.18
N LYS A 88 -5.44 9.11 -12.71
CA LYS A 88 -6.34 8.17 -13.39
C LYS A 88 -7.60 8.01 -12.56
N ASN A 89 -8.72 7.75 -13.22
CA ASN A 89 -9.98 7.50 -12.50
C ASN A 89 -9.90 6.23 -11.67
N HIS A 90 -10.85 6.08 -10.76
CA HIS A 90 -11.13 4.81 -10.11
C HIS A 90 -11.31 3.71 -11.16
N VAL A 91 -10.81 2.53 -10.84
CA VAL A 91 -10.86 1.35 -11.72
C VAL A 91 -11.44 0.17 -10.97
N ASP A 92 -12.11 -0.72 -11.70
CA ASP A 92 -12.62 -1.96 -11.14
C ASP A 92 -11.48 -2.81 -10.58
N TYR A 93 -11.75 -3.52 -9.49
CA TYR A 93 -10.76 -4.31 -8.77
C TYR A 93 -10.02 -5.32 -9.65
N TYR A 94 -10.72 -5.98 -10.59
CA TYR A 94 -10.10 -6.97 -11.49
C TYR A 94 -8.99 -6.39 -12.40
N LYS A 95 -8.94 -5.07 -12.57
CA LYS A 95 -7.87 -4.37 -13.32
C LYS A 95 -6.63 -4.08 -12.49
N ILE A 96 -6.76 -4.07 -11.15
CA ILE A 96 -5.67 -3.72 -10.22
C ILE A 96 -4.43 -4.59 -10.41
N PRO A 97 -4.51 -5.93 -10.52
CA PRO A 97 -3.33 -6.76 -10.73
C PRO A 97 -2.51 -6.35 -11.97
N LYS A 98 -3.20 -6.03 -13.07
CA LYS A 98 -2.57 -5.59 -14.31
C LYS A 98 -1.89 -4.22 -14.17
N ILE A 99 -2.54 -3.31 -13.48
CA ILE A 99 -2.00 -1.97 -13.21
C ILE A 99 -0.74 -2.08 -12.35
N LEU A 100 -0.83 -2.76 -11.21
CA LEU A 100 0.29 -2.88 -10.28
C LEU A 100 1.51 -3.54 -10.94
N LYS A 101 1.29 -4.60 -11.72
CA LYS A 101 2.38 -5.32 -12.40
C LYS A 101 3.08 -4.52 -13.50
N LYS A 102 2.49 -3.46 -14.01
CA LYS A 102 3.12 -2.55 -14.99
C LYS A 102 4.07 -1.53 -14.35
N HIS A 103 4.08 -1.40 -13.03
CA HIS A 103 4.87 -0.40 -12.33
C HIS A 103 6.02 -1.04 -11.53
N LYS A 104 7.12 -0.31 -11.40
CA LYS A 104 8.31 -0.77 -10.65
C LYS A 104 8.13 -0.61 -9.15
N VAL A 105 7.55 0.51 -8.72
CA VAL A 105 7.38 0.91 -7.32
C VAL A 105 5.90 1.12 -7.00
N LEU A 106 5.44 0.46 -5.95
CA LEU A 106 4.08 0.58 -5.43
C LEU A 106 4.14 1.46 -4.17
N LEU A 107 3.47 2.61 -4.20
CA LEU A 107 3.54 3.61 -3.15
C LEU A 107 2.43 3.40 -2.11
N MET A 108 2.81 3.30 -0.84
CA MET A 108 1.88 3.23 0.29
C MET A 108 2.27 4.26 1.36
N PRO A 109 2.11 5.57 1.08
CA PRO A 109 2.68 6.66 1.85
C PRO A 109 1.74 7.14 2.97
N TYR A 110 1.08 6.23 3.70
CA TYR A 110 0.21 6.61 4.81
C TYR A 110 0.92 7.50 5.82
N GLN A 111 0.21 8.49 6.32
CA GLN A 111 0.71 9.38 7.37
C GLN A 111 0.43 8.80 8.76
N ASN A 112 1.01 9.41 9.80
CA ASN A 112 0.81 8.97 11.19
C ASN A 112 -0.66 9.04 11.62
N LYS A 113 -1.43 9.97 11.06
CA LYS A 113 -2.88 10.09 11.29
C LYS A 113 -3.63 9.80 10.01
N VAL A 114 -4.46 8.77 10.03
CA VAL A 114 -5.33 8.35 8.94
C VAL A 114 -6.76 8.33 9.44
N TYR A 115 -7.66 8.98 8.72
CA TYR A 115 -9.06 9.06 9.07
C TYR A 115 -9.94 8.20 8.16
N GLY A 116 -11.06 7.71 8.68
CA GLY A 116 -12.09 7.03 7.90
C GLY A 116 -12.86 7.99 7.01
N LEU A 117 -13.45 7.48 5.94
CA LEU A 117 -14.29 8.26 5.03
C LEU A 117 -15.52 8.81 5.79
N GLY A 118 -15.73 10.12 5.70
CA GLY A 118 -16.89 10.79 6.30
C GLY A 118 -16.95 10.75 7.84
N THR A 119 -15.84 10.41 8.49
CA THR A 119 -15.78 10.32 9.95
C THR A 119 -14.54 11.02 10.51
N ASN A 120 -14.64 11.46 11.78
CA ASN A 120 -13.47 11.92 12.55
C ASN A 120 -12.76 10.78 13.28
N LEU A 121 -13.10 9.51 12.95
CA LEU A 121 -12.49 8.35 13.56
C LEU A 121 -11.07 8.16 13.02
N GLU A 122 -10.08 8.25 13.90
CA GLU A 122 -8.70 7.96 13.59
C GLU A 122 -8.48 6.44 13.50
N LEU A 123 -8.06 5.97 12.34
CA LEU A 123 -7.84 4.55 12.04
C LEU A 123 -6.38 4.12 12.14
N SER A 124 -5.46 5.03 12.42
CA SER A 124 -4.01 4.83 12.33
C SER A 124 -3.50 3.59 13.09
N ASN A 125 -4.14 3.27 14.23
CA ASN A 125 -3.74 2.16 15.09
C ASN A 125 -4.51 0.85 14.84
N PHE A 126 -5.50 0.86 13.92
CA PHE A 126 -6.43 -0.26 13.74
C PHE A 126 -6.59 -0.70 12.29
N MET A 127 -6.00 0.02 11.34
CA MET A 127 -6.18 -0.25 9.93
C MET A 127 -5.43 -1.51 9.48
N SER A 128 -6.09 -2.29 8.64
CA SER A 128 -5.47 -3.34 7.83
C SER A 128 -5.71 -3.00 6.36
N PRO A 129 -4.79 -2.27 5.70
CA PRO A 129 -5.04 -1.78 4.35
C PRO A 129 -5.05 -2.91 3.31
N MET A 130 -6.19 -3.16 2.66
CA MET A 130 -6.32 -4.18 1.59
C MET A 130 -5.23 -4.02 0.51
N LYS A 131 -4.94 -2.78 0.08
CA LYS A 131 -3.88 -2.52 -0.92
C LYS A 131 -2.51 -3.08 -0.53
N MET A 132 -2.20 -3.23 0.75
CA MET A 132 -0.95 -3.82 1.22
C MET A 132 -0.79 -5.25 0.72
N PHE A 133 -1.86 -6.05 0.79
CA PHE A 133 -1.85 -7.44 0.36
C PHE A 133 -1.85 -7.56 -1.17
N ASP A 134 -2.56 -6.68 -1.87
CA ASP A 134 -2.49 -6.56 -3.33
C ASP A 134 -1.07 -6.23 -3.80
N TYR A 135 -0.42 -5.29 -3.12
CA TYR A 135 0.95 -4.88 -3.42
C TYR A 135 1.96 -6.01 -3.19
N LEU A 136 1.79 -6.77 -2.11
CA LEU A 136 2.60 -7.97 -1.84
C LEU A 136 2.43 -9.02 -2.94
N ALA A 137 1.19 -9.24 -3.41
CA ALA A 137 0.88 -10.22 -4.46
C ALA A 137 1.34 -9.77 -5.85
N ALA A 138 1.45 -8.46 -6.09
CA ALA A 138 1.90 -7.91 -7.37
C ALA A 138 3.37 -8.20 -7.69
N GLU A 139 4.15 -8.62 -6.71
CA GLU A 139 5.58 -8.91 -6.87
C GLU A 139 6.37 -7.70 -7.41
N ARG A 140 6.11 -6.53 -6.87
CA ARG A 140 6.84 -5.28 -7.14
C ARG A 140 7.41 -4.72 -5.85
N ILE A 141 8.24 -3.69 -5.92
CA ILE A 141 8.78 -3.12 -4.70
C ILE A 141 7.75 -2.19 -4.07
N ILE A 142 7.41 -2.47 -2.84
CA ILE A 142 6.57 -1.60 -2.03
C ILE A 142 7.47 -0.58 -1.35
N LEU A 143 7.21 0.71 -1.58
CA LEU A 143 7.76 1.79 -0.79
C LEU A 143 6.65 2.33 0.10
N ALA A 144 6.76 2.09 1.40
CA ALA A 144 5.71 2.35 2.37
C ALA A 144 6.20 3.16 3.56
N SER A 145 5.27 3.83 4.24
CA SER A 145 5.55 4.46 5.53
C SER A 145 5.92 3.41 6.59
N LYS A 146 6.86 3.73 7.44
CA LYS A 146 7.21 2.91 8.61
C LYS A 146 6.19 3.16 9.72
N LEU A 147 5.10 2.37 9.77
CA LEU A 147 4.05 2.47 10.78
C LEU A 147 3.90 1.15 11.55
N ASN A 148 3.69 1.26 12.86
CA ASN A 148 3.59 0.10 13.75
C ASN A 148 2.39 -0.80 13.42
N VAL A 149 1.29 -0.23 12.93
CA VAL A 149 0.01 -0.94 12.70
C VAL A 149 0.13 -2.13 11.74
N TYR A 150 1.06 -2.11 10.81
CA TYR A 150 1.31 -3.21 9.87
C TYR A 150 2.77 -3.70 9.85
N SER A 151 3.57 -3.39 10.89
CA SER A 151 4.97 -3.81 11.01
C SER A 151 5.15 -5.33 11.10
N HIS A 152 4.13 -6.06 11.52
CA HIS A 152 4.08 -7.52 11.55
C HIS A 152 3.99 -8.13 10.14
N ILE A 153 3.50 -7.38 9.13
CA ILE A 153 3.39 -7.79 7.74
C ILE A 153 4.52 -7.19 6.89
N LEU A 154 4.68 -5.85 6.88
CA LEU A 154 5.72 -5.18 6.09
C LEU A 154 7.01 -5.06 6.90
N ARG A 155 8.08 -5.65 6.36
CA ARG A 155 9.41 -5.64 6.98
C ARG A 155 10.43 -5.01 6.04
N ASN A 156 11.13 -4.00 6.57
CA ASN A 156 12.12 -3.23 5.80
C ASN A 156 13.23 -4.13 5.24
N ASN A 157 13.62 -3.90 3.99
CA ASN A 157 14.62 -4.66 3.24
C ASN A 157 14.33 -6.18 3.12
N TYR A 158 13.14 -6.63 3.53
CA TYR A 158 12.71 -8.02 3.39
C TYR A 158 11.64 -8.15 2.29
N ASN A 159 10.44 -7.62 2.49
CA ASN A 159 9.33 -7.65 1.53
C ASN A 159 8.85 -6.25 1.10
N SER A 160 9.45 -5.22 1.65
CA SER A 160 9.19 -3.81 1.37
C SER A 160 10.41 -2.96 1.66
N ILE A 161 10.37 -1.70 1.22
CA ILE A 161 11.25 -0.64 1.69
C ILE A 161 10.39 0.31 2.51
N LEU A 162 10.83 0.62 3.72
CA LEU A 162 10.09 1.49 4.62
C LEU A 162 10.80 2.84 4.76
N ALA A 163 10.01 3.91 4.70
CA ALA A 163 10.46 5.29 4.87
C ALA A 163 9.76 5.95 6.07
N ASP A 164 10.40 6.90 6.69
CA ASP A 164 9.80 7.69 7.76
C ASP A 164 8.66 8.55 7.18
N PRO A 165 7.43 8.46 7.69
CA PRO A 165 6.28 9.21 7.17
C PRO A 165 6.45 10.73 7.27
N ASN A 166 7.29 11.23 8.18
CA ASN A 166 7.53 12.66 8.41
C ASN A 166 8.80 13.19 7.72
N ASN A 167 9.58 12.33 7.05
CA ASN A 167 10.86 12.71 6.48
C ASN A 167 10.88 12.42 4.97
N ILE A 168 10.68 13.46 4.15
CA ILE A 168 10.67 13.33 2.68
C ILE A 168 12.01 12.88 2.12
N ASP A 169 13.14 13.21 2.74
CA ASP A 169 14.45 12.77 2.28
C ASP A 169 14.59 11.25 2.43
N SER A 170 14.03 10.67 3.50
CA SER A 170 13.95 9.20 3.66
C SER A 170 13.22 8.55 2.48
N TRP A 171 12.11 9.13 2.02
CA TRP A 171 11.36 8.67 0.86
C TRP A 171 12.16 8.81 -0.44
N ASN A 172 12.76 9.97 -0.65
CA ASN A 172 13.52 10.28 -1.87
C ASN A 172 14.76 9.39 -2.02
N ILE A 173 15.54 9.22 -0.94
CA ILE A 173 16.70 8.34 -0.92
C ILE A 173 16.29 6.89 -1.25
N ASN A 174 15.24 6.40 -0.60
CA ASN A 174 14.75 5.05 -0.83
C ASN A 174 14.18 4.87 -2.24
N LEU A 175 13.45 5.84 -2.77
CA LEU A 175 12.96 5.81 -4.16
C LEU A 175 14.11 5.70 -5.15
N LYS A 176 15.12 6.55 -5.04
CA LYS A 176 16.33 6.53 -5.90
C LYS A 176 17.07 5.19 -5.79
N LYS A 177 17.23 4.65 -4.57
CA LYS A 177 17.83 3.34 -4.34
C LYS A 177 17.07 2.23 -5.08
N ILE A 178 15.73 2.24 -5.01
CA ILE A 178 14.89 1.26 -5.72
C ILE A 178 15.04 1.40 -7.23
N LEU A 179 14.97 2.63 -7.74
CA LEU A 179 15.03 2.87 -9.20
C LEU A 179 16.36 2.45 -9.80
N ASN A 180 17.46 2.55 -9.04
CA ASN A 180 18.82 2.24 -9.51
C ASN A 180 19.27 0.78 -9.23
N SER A 181 18.54 0.00 -8.43
CA SER A 181 18.99 -1.34 -8.02
C SER A 181 18.18 -2.48 -8.66
N LYS A 182 18.85 -3.30 -9.49
CA LYS A 182 18.26 -4.54 -10.04
C LYS A 182 18.23 -5.67 -9.00
N ASN A 183 19.26 -5.80 -8.17
CA ASN A 183 19.40 -6.90 -7.22
C ASN A 183 18.44 -6.80 -6.03
N LEU A 184 18.24 -5.60 -5.51
CA LEU A 184 17.25 -5.34 -4.46
C LEU A 184 15.83 -5.79 -4.89
N PHE A 185 15.50 -5.53 -6.16
CA PHE A 185 14.23 -5.92 -6.75
C PHE A 185 13.96 -7.43 -6.66
N LYS A 186 14.95 -8.28 -7.02
CA LYS A 186 14.77 -9.76 -7.01
C LYS A 186 14.45 -10.29 -5.61
N LYS A 187 15.21 -9.85 -4.59
CA LYS A 187 15.03 -10.30 -3.20
C LYS A 187 13.67 -9.91 -2.64
N ILE A 188 13.33 -8.64 -2.75
CA ILE A 188 12.07 -8.11 -2.19
C ILE A 188 10.86 -8.74 -2.89
N ARG A 189 10.89 -8.86 -4.21
CA ARG A 189 9.84 -9.50 -5.01
C ARG A 189 9.51 -10.92 -4.52
N ARG A 190 10.54 -11.76 -4.33
CA ARG A 190 10.37 -13.13 -3.82
C ARG A 190 9.70 -13.13 -2.43
N ASN A 191 10.19 -12.31 -1.54
CA ASN A 191 9.69 -12.25 -0.17
C ASN A 191 8.30 -11.62 -0.07
N SER A 192 7.96 -10.67 -0.95
CA SER A 192 6.60 -10.13 -1.07
C SER A 192 5.61 -11.23 -1.43
N LEU A 193 5.91 -12.01 -2.46
CA LEU A 193 5.06 -13.13 -2.86
C LEU A 193 4.92 -14.17 -1.73
N LEU A 194 6.02 -14.55 -1.06
CA LEU A 194 5.97 -15.46 0.09
C LEU A 194 5.11 -14.92 1.24
N THR A 195 5.10 -13.61 1.44
CA THR A 195 4.24 -12.98 2.44
C THR A 195 2.77 -13.01 1.98
N ALA A 196 2.49 -12.69 0.72
CA ALA A 196 1.14 -12.74 0.16
C ALA A 196 0.51 -14.14 0.24
N THR A 197 1.29 -15.21 -0.06
CA THR A 197 0.78 -16.60 0.01
C THR A 197 0.36 -17.03 1.40
N LYS A 198 0.87 -16.38 2.44
CA LYS A 198 0.49 -16.63 3.85
C LYS A 198 -0.72 -15.79 4.31
N ASN A 199 -1.16 -14.84 3.49
CA ASN A 199 -2.23 -13.88 3.81
C ASN A 199 -3.30 -13.88 2.71
N THR A 200 -3.89 -15.06 2.44
CA THR A 200 -4.98 -15.21 1.48
C THR A 200 -6.35 -15.26 2.16
N TRP A 201 -7.40 -14.92 1.42
CA TRP A 201 -8.78 -15.02 1.90
C TRP A 201 -9.12 -16.44 2.38
N LEU A 202 -8.60 -17.47 1.71
CA LEU A 202 -8.80 -18.87 2.11
C LEU A 202 -8.18 -19.16 3.48
N ILE A 203 -6.93 -18.70 3.73
CA ILE A 203 -6.28 -18.85 5.04
C ILE A 203 -7.04 -18.09 6.13
N ARG A 204 -7.49 -16.87 5.82
CA ARG A 204 -8.31 -16.07 6.75
C ARG A 204 -9.62 -16.77 7.11
N ALA A 205 -10.35 -17.29 6.13
CA ALA A 205 -11.58 -18.06 6.34
C ALA A 205 -11.31 -19.32 7.19
N SER A 206 -10.25 -20.06 6.91
CA SER A 206 -9.86 -21.25 7.70
C SER A 206 -9.58 -20.91 9.16
N LYS A 207 -8.99 -19.76 9.47
CA LYS A 207 -8.78 -19.30 10.85
C LYS A 207 -10.10 -19.00 11.56
N ILE A 208 -11.07 -18.39 10.87
CA ILE A 208 -12.41 -18.11 11.43
C ILE A 208 -13.13 -19.42 11.75
N ILE A 209 -13.14 -20.38 10.81
CA ILE A 209 -13.79 -21.68 10.99
C ILE A 209 -13.18 -22.43 12.18
N LYS A 210 -11.85 -22.43 12.32
CA LYS A 210 -11.18 -23.06 13.45
C LYS A 210 -11.54 -22.40 14.79
N PHE A 211 -11.60 -21.07 14.81
CA PHE A 211 -11.94 -20.31 16.01
C PHE A 211 -13.36 -20.58 16.50
N ASN A 212 -14.33 -20.77 15.59
CA ASN A 212 -15.73 -21.04 15.94
C ASN A 212 -16.00 -22.50 16.37
N LYS A 213 -14.99 -23.40 16.33
CA LYS A 213 -15.16 -24.81 16.75
C LYS A 213 -14.84 -25.02 18.23
N TYR A 214 -14.42 -24.00 18.94
CA TYR A 214 -14.16 -23.98 20.38
C TYR A 214 -15.04 -22.92 21.06
#